data_c6532bc9ef187b1d713ee660cb97f2b1
#
_entry.id   c6532bc9ef187b1d713ee660cb97f2b1
#
_cell.length_a   1.000
_cell.length_b   1.000
_cell.length_c   1.000
_cell.angle_alpha   90.00
_cell.angle_beta   90.00
_cell.angle_gamma   90.00
#
_symmetry.space_group_name_H-M   'P 1'
#
loop_
_entity.id
_entity.type
_entity.pdbx_description
1 polymer ?
#
loop_
_entity_poly.entity_id
_entity_poly.type
_entity_poly.pdbx_seq_one_letter_code
_entity_poly.pdbx_strand_id
1 'polypeptide(L)'
;NLWDTKGGRMTGKSMQALEVNRKLDKMRVSISKHYQEIIDRDNFVSADKVKNAFLGLEYRCHTLMKAYEQSRDEMEKQYKAGMKSLSTFTKYRIGCAYVGEFLQSHYRVKDIALKELSLPFITNYETFLRIDKQLKINSAMVFVRNLRAMIFRAIDNEWLVKDPFRRYEYKNEETTREILTKEEIHLLMETPITRKHMGLVRDLYLFCCFTGLAFIDLYNLKEENIKTFFDDGEWIVIHRQKTGTEADIKLLDYPKQIMEKYRGLCKDGRVFPVPPYRSCLRSLKRLGKKCGITKPLSWHVARHSFATSVCLSNGVPIET
;
A
#
# COMPACT_ATOMS: atom_id res chain seq x y z
N ASN A 1 -62.44 -14.74 16.56
CA ASN A 1 -61.07 -14.61 16.01
C ASN A 1 -61.16 -14.32 14.51
N LEU A 2 -60.77 -13.12 14.11
CA LEU A 2 -60.76 -12.70 12.70
C LEU A 2 -59.53 -13.21 11.93
N TRP A 3 -58.66 -14.01 12.56
CA TRP A 3 -57.40 -14.52 11.98
C TRP A 3 -57.31 -16.05 12.08
N ASP A 4 -57.09 -16.70 10.94
CA ASP A 4 -56.75 -18.12 10.87
C ASP A 4 -55.21 -18.28 10.99
N THR A 5 -54.76 -18.75 12.13
CA THR A 5 -53.33 -18.97 12.39
C THR A 5 -52.71 -20.08 11.57
N LYS A 6 -53.48 -21.12 11.19
CA LYS A 6 -52.99 -22.21 10.33
C LYS A 6 -52.94 -21.81 8.86
N GLY A 7 -53.96 -21.10 8.38
CA GLY A 7 -54.00 -20.62 7.00
C GLY A 7 -53.20 -19.31 6.79
N GLY A 8 -52.80 -18.61 7.87
CA GLY A 8 -52.08 -17.32 7.80
C GLY A 8 -52.90 -16.26 7.04
N ARG A 9 -54.22 -16.23 7.28
CA ARG A 9 -55.19 -15.39 6.56
C ARG A 9 -56.28 -14.87 7.51
N MET A 10 -56.92 -13.77 7.12
CA MET A 10 -58.13 -13.34 7.79
C MET A 10 -59.33 -14.20 7.41
N THR A 11 -60.12 -14.56 8.40
CA THR A 11 -61.39 -15.29 8.22
C THR A 11 -62.53 -14.34 7.87
N GLY A 12 -63.50 -14.84 7.06
CA GLY A 12 -64.68 -14.07 6.70
C GLY A 12 -64.64 -13.41 5.33
N LYS A 13 -65.79 -12.89 4.88
CA LYS A 13 -65.98 -12.26 3.56
C LYS A 13 -66.10 -10.74 3.64
N SER A 14 -65.73 -10.13 4.75
CA SER A 14 -65.74 -8.65 4.87
C SER A 14 -64.78 -7.99 3.89
N MET A 15 -65.07 -6.78 3.44
CA MET A 15 -64.19 -6.01 2.55
C MET A 15 -62.75 -5.88 3.14
N GLN A 16 -62.64 -5.67 4.46
CA GLN A 16 -61.35 -5.65 5.15
C GLN A 16 -60.60 -6.96 5.09
N ALA A 17 -61.29 -8.08 5.31
CA ALA A 17 -60.68 -9.39 5.23
C ALA A 17 -60.20 -9.70 3.80
N LEU A 18 -60.95 -9.36 2.79
CA LEU A 18 -60.59 -9.54 1.38
C LEU A 18 -59.37 -8.64 1.02
N GLU A 19 -59.35 -7.41 1.47
CA GLU A 19 -58.22 -6.48 1.19
C GLU A 19 -56.92 -6.92 1.86
N VAL A 20 -56.97 -7.37 3.13
CA VAL A 20 -55.80 -7.86 3.85
C VAL A 20 -55.30 -9.16 3.17
N ASN A 21 -56.20 -10.07 2.86
CA ASN A 21 -55.80 -11.35 2.18
C ASN A 21 -55.18 -11.07 0.80
N ARG A 22 -55.72 -10.13 0.04
CA ARG A 22 -55.16 -9.71 -1.25
C ARG A 22 -53.74 -9.09 -1.10
N LYS A 23 -53.48 -8.30 -0.05
CA LYS A 23 -52.17 -7.79 0.26
C LYS A 23 -51.21 -8.91 0.61
N LEU A 24 -51.61 -9.87 1.43
CA LEU A 24 -50.83 -11.04 1.79
C LEU A 24 -50.45 -11.88 0.56
N ASP A 25 -51.38 -12.11 -0.36
CA ASP A 25 -51.11 -12.85 -1.60
C ASP A 25 -50.11 -12.12 -2.50
N LYS A 26 -50.23 -10.79 -2.64
CA LYS A 26 -49.24 -9.97 -3.35
C LYS A 26 -47.85 -10.05 -2.70
N MET A 27 -47.76 -10.01 -1.38
CA MET A 27 -46.49 -10.19 -0.66
C MET A 27 -45.89 -11.59 -0.90
N ARG A 28 -46.68 -12.65 -0.84
CA ARG A 28 -46.22 -14.04 -1.12
C ARG A 28 -45.64 -14.17 -2.54
N VAL A 29 -46.35 -13.65 -3.53
CA VAL A 29 -45.91 -13.65 -4.93
C VAL A 29 -44.59 -12.86 -5.08
N SER A 30 -44.50 -11.68 -4.46
CA SER A 30 -43.28 -10.86 -4.51
C SER A 30 -42.09 -11.56 -3.83
N ILE A 31 -42.29 -12.19 -2.68
CA ILE A 31 -41.27 -12.96 -1.96
C ILE A 31 -40.79 -14.13 -2.80
N SER A 32 -41.69 -14.88 -3.42
CA SER A 32 -41.37 -16.04 -4.29
C SER A 32 -40.56 -15.58 -5.52
N LYS A 33 -40.92 -14.44 -6.11
CA LYS A 33 -40.19 -13.88 -7.24
C LYS A 33 -38.76 -13.51 -6.85
N HIS A 34 -38.58 -12.79 -5.75
CA HIS A 34 -37.24 -12.43 -5.26
C HIS A 34 -36.41 -13.65 -4.87
N TYR A 35 -37.04 -14.68 -4.29
CA TYR A 35 -36.37 -15.95 -4.00
C TYR A 35 -35.80 -16.57 -5.26
N GLN A 36 -36.62 -16.67 -6.35
CA GLN A 36 -36.16 -17.23 -7.61
C GLN A 36 -35.08 -16.40 -8.27
N GLU A 37 -35.21 -15.06 -8.32
CA GLU A 37 -34.23 -14.16 -8.85
C GLU A 37 -32.88 -14.29 -8.13
N ILE A 38 -32.88 -14.47 -6.80
CA ILE A 38 -31.67 -14.66 -6.00
C ILE A 38 -31.02 -16.02 -6.27
N ILE A 39 -31.83 -17.12 -6.38
CA ILE A 39 -31.29 -18.43 -6.73
C ILE A 39 -30.65 -18.41 -8.11
N ASP A 40 -31.32 -17.84 -9.11
CA ASP A 40 -30.82 -17.80 -10.49
C ASP A 40 -29.53 -16.98 -10.62
N ARG A 41 -29.38 -15.93 -9.78
CA ARG A 41 -28.21 -15.06 -9.78
C ARG A 41 -27.04 -15.61 -8.96
N ASP A 42 -27.29 -16.08 -7.73
CA ASP A 42 -26.27 -16.31 -6.71
C ASP A 42 -26.07 -17.80 -6.38
N ASN A 43 -26.93 -18.71 -6.90
CA ASN A 43 -26.98 -20.14 -6.55
C ASN A 43 -27.10 -20.42 -5.02
N PHE A 44 -27.35 -19.40 -4.21
CA PHE A 44 -27.53 -19.52 -2.75
C PHE A 44 -28.51 -18.46 -2.24
N VAL A 45 -29.49 -18.91 -1.46
CA VAL A 45 -30.51 -18.02 -0.85
C VAL A 45 -30.46 -18.13 0.66
N SER A 46 -30.48 -16.98 1.35
CA SER A 46 -30.77 -16.88 2.78
C SER A 46 -32.06 -16.10 3.02
N ALA A 47 -32.69 -16.30 4.17
CA ALA A 47 -33.90 -15.59 4.56
C ALA A 47 -33.67 -14.06 4.57
N ASP A 48 -32.47 -13.61 5.00
CA ASP A 48 -32.10 -12.20 5.00
C ASP A 48 -31.94 -11.62 3.59
N LYS A 49 -31.42 -12.38 2.63
CA LYS A 49 -31.37 -11.94 1.22
C LYS A 49 -32.77 -11.70 0.67
N VAL A 50 -33.68 -12.64 0.87
CA VAL A 50 -35.07 -12.51 0.40
C VAL A 50 -35.81 -11.35 1.10
N LYS A 51 -35.63 -11.22 2.42
CA LYS A 51 -36.20 -10.12 3.20
C LYS A 51 -35.68 -8.76 2.68
N ASN A 52 -34.39 -8.62 2.45
CA ASN A 52 -33.79 -7.38 1.97
C ASN A 52 -34.25 -7.04 0.55
N ALA A 53 -34.37 -8.03 -0.35
CA ALA A 53 -34.90 -7.85 -1.69
C ALA A 53 -36.37 -7.39 -1.63
N PHE A 54 -37.19 -8.06 -0.84
CA PHE A 54 -38.61 -7.71 -0.66
C PHE A 54 -38.84 -6.33 -0.09
N LEU A 55 -37.98 -5.90 0.88
CA LEU A 55 -38.07 -4.56 1.49
C LEU A 55 -37.38 -3.47 0.64
N GLY A 56 -36.86 -3.81 -0.55
CA GLY A 56 -36.10 -2.86 -1.37
C GLY A 56 -34.77 -2.45 -0.75
N LEU A 57 -34.30 -3.18 0.26
CA LEU A 57 -33.04 -2.92 0.95
C LEU A 57 -31.84 -3.47 0.16
N GLU A 58 -32.07 -4.30 -0.85
CA GLU A 58 -31.04 -4.84 -1.75
C GLU A 58 -30.26 -3.72 -2.46
N TYR A 59 -30.94 -2.65 -2.84
CA TYR A 59 -30.30 -1.44 -3.41
C TYR A 59 -29.45 -0.66 -2.41
N ARG A 60 -29.54 -0.97 -1.12
CA ARG A 60 -28.71 -0.40 -0.04
C ARG A 60 -27.67 -1.36 0.50
N CYS A 61 -27.56 -2.57 -0.04
CA CYS A 61 -26.47 -3.47 0.34
C CYS A 61 -25.16 -2.95 -0.23
N HIS A 62 -24.34 -2.41 0.67
CA HIS A 62 -22.96 -2.06 0.33
C HIS A 62 -22.16 -3.35 0.15
N THR A 63 -21.53 -3.47 -1.01
CA THR A 63 -20.73 -4.64 -1.36
C THR A 63 -19.25 -4.31 -1.33
N LEU A 64 -18.42 -5.33 -1.16
CA LEU A 64 -16.99 -5.18 -0.99
C LEU A 64 -16.32 -4.55 -2.22
N MET A 65 -16.64 -5.03 -3.42
CA MET A 65 -16.03 -4.52 -4.65
C MET A 65 -16.44 -3.08 -4.93
N LYS A 66 -17.72 -2.71 -4.72
CA LYS A 66 -18.16 -1.30 -4.85
C LYS A 66 -17.43 -0.39 -3.86
N ALA A 67 -17.25 -0.81 -2.61
CA ALA A 67 -16.50 -0.04 -1.62
C ALA A 67 -15.02 0.13 -2.03
N TYR A 68 -14.42 -0.94 -2.59
CA TYR A 68 -13.05 -0.90 -3.11
C TYR A 68 -12.91 0.01 -4.33
N GLU A 69 -13.83 -0.05 -5.27
CA GLU A 69 -13.84 0.78 -6.49
C GLU A 69 -13.99 2.25 -6.13
N GLN A 70 -14.90 2.60 -5.24
CA GLN A 70 -15.03 3.98 -4.75
C GLN A 70 -13.73 4.48 -4.11
N SER A 71 -13.09 3.65 -3.28
CA SER A 71 -11.83 4.00 -2.63
C SER A 71 -10.68 4.12 -3.62
N ARG A 72 -10.64 3.28 -4.65
CA ARG A 72 -9.68 3.37 -5.75
C ARG A 72 -9.85 4.67 -6.53
N ASP A 73 -11.08 5.03 -6.86
CA ASP A 73 -11.38 6.23 -7.65
C ASP A 73 -11.08 7.51 -6.87
N GLU A 74 -11.35 7.54 -5.57
CA GLU A 74 -10.92 8.63 -4.69
C GLU A 74 -9.40 8.73 -4.59
N MET A 75 -8.73 7.59 -4.44
CA MET A 75 -7.26 7.54 -4.41
C MET A 75 -6.65 8.01 -5.73
N GLU A 76 -7.29 7.71 -6.87
CA GLU A 76 -6.87 8.20 -8.19
C GLU A 76 -7.01 9.71 -8.29
N LYS A 77 -8.11 10.29 -7.79
CA LYS A 77 -8.31 11.75 -7.72
C LYS A 77 -7.23 12.41 -6.86
N GLN A 78 -6.94 11.83 -5.68
CA GLN A 78 -5.88 12.34 -4.80
C GLN A 78 -4.49 12.23 -5.43
N TYR A 79 -4.22 11.16 -6.16
CA TYR A 79 -2.98 11.02 -6.92
C TYR A 79 -2.87 12.08 -8.03
N LYS A 80 -3.91 12.29 -8.83
CA LYS A 80 -3.94 13.31 -9.89
C LYS A 80 -3.79 14.73 -9.33
N ALA A 81 -4.26 14.97 -8.13
CA ALA A 81 -4.09 16.23 -7.39
C ALA A 81 -2.72 16.37 -6.69
N GLY A 82 -1.80 15.41 -6.85
CA GLY A 82 -0.48 15.42 -6.20
C GLY A 82 -0.48 15.15 -4.69
N MET A 83 -1.63 14.85 -4.09
CA MET A 83 -1.77 14.58 -2.64
C MET A 83 -1.24 13.19 -2.24
N LYS A 84 -1.19 12.27 -3.16
CA LYS A 84 -0.72 10.88 -2.94
C LYS A 84 0.27 10.47 -4.02
N SER A 85 1.20 9.58 -3.65
CA SER A 85 2.18 9.05 -4.60
C SER A 85 1.59 8.00 -5.54
N LEU A 86 2.16 7.88 -6.75
CA LEU A 86 1.83 6.82 -7.71
C LEU A 86 1.97 5.42 -7.08
N SER A 87 2.98 5.23 -6.23
CA SER A 87 3.20 3.96 -5.53
C SER A 87 2.02 3.59 -4.62
N THR A 88 1.45 4.55 -3.92
CA THR A 88 0.28 4.36 -3.05
C THR A 88 -0.95 4.00 -3.89
N PHE A 89 -1.24 4.78 -4.93
CA PHE A 89 -2.35 4.49 -5.85
C PHE A 89 -2.23 3.10 -6.48
N THR A 90 -1.02 2.74 -6.98
CA THR A 90 -0.77 1.43 -7.59
C THR A 90 -1.06 0.27 -6.64
N LYS A 91 -0.69 0.38 -5.34
CA LYS A 91 -1.01 -0.65 -4.34
C LYS A 91 -2.51 -0.83 -4.14
N TYR A 92 -3.28 0.26 -4.12
CA TYR A 92 -4.74 0.18 -4.02
C TYR A 92 -5.35 -0.47 -5.26
N ARG A 93 -4.90 -0.11 -6.46
CA ARG A 93 -5.35 -0.71 -7.71
C ARG A 93 -5.08 -2.21 -7.76
N ILE A 94 -3.88 -2.64 -7.38
CA ILE A 94 -3.51 -4.06 -7.32
C ILE A 94 -4.34 -4.77 -6.24
N GLY A 95 -4.53 -4.17 -5.07
CA GLY A 95 -5.34 -4.74 -4.00
C GLY A 95 -6.79 -4.98 -4.43
N CYS A 96 -7.40 -4.02 -5.13
CA CYS A 96 -8.74 -4.17 -5.71
C CYS A 96 -8.80 -5.35 -6.69
N ALA A 97 -7.82 -5.48 -7.59
CA ALA A 97 -7.74 -6.59 -8.53
C ALA A 97 -7.60 -7.94 -7.81
N TYR A 98 -6.74 -8.03 -6.81
CA TYR A 98 -6.55 -9.28 -6.05
C TYR A 98 -7.80 -9.71 -5.28
N VAL A 99 -8.56 -8.78 -4.71
CA VAL A 99 -9.84 -9.10 -4.06
C VAL A 99 -10.85 -9.62 -5.09
N GLY A 100 -10.97 -8.99 -6.26
CA GLY A 100 -11.85 -9.45 -7.34
C GLY A 100 -11.48 -10.86 -7.84
N GLU A 101 -10.18 -11.12 -8.05
CA GLU A 101 -9.69 -12.45 -8.45
C GLU A 101 -9.93 -13.49 -7.36
N PHE A 102 -9.75 -13.15 -6.09
CA PHE A 102 -10.04 -14.03 -4.97
C PHE A 102 -11.53 -14.39 -4.88
N LEU A 103 -12.41 -13.40 -5.01
CA LEU A 103 -13.86 -13.64 -5.04
C LEU A 103 -14.25 -14.60 -6.18
N GLN A 104 -13.69 -14.39 -7.36
CA GLN A 104 -13.98 -15.23 -8.52
C GLN A 104 -13.44 -16.65 -8.37
N SER A 105 -12.19 -16.81 -7.88
CA SER A 105 -11.52 -18.12 -7.79
C SER A 105 -12.03 -18.96 -6.62
N HIS A 106 -12.28 -18.33 -5.47
CA HIS A 106 -12.60 -19.05 -4.23
C HIS A 106 -14.09 -19.14 -3.95
N TYR A 107 -14.86 -18.08 -4.25
CA TYR A 107 -16.30 -18.02 -4.00
C TYR A 107 -17.16 -18.12 -5.27
N ARG A 108 -16.55 -18.03 -6.47
CA ARG A 108 -17.24 -18.04 -7.77
C ARG A 108 -18.28 -16.92 -7.92
N VAL A 109 -18.07 -15.80 -7.25
CA VAL A 109 -18.91 -14.60 -7.30
C VAL A 109 -18.10 -13.40 -7.77
N LYS A 110 -18.78 -12.39 -8.32
CA LYS A 110 -18.13 -11.13 -8.73
C LYS A 110 -18.00 -10.13 -7.58
N ASP A 111 -18.87 -10.24 -6.59
CA ASP A 111 -18.91 -9.33 -5.45
C ASP A 111 -19.60 -10.01 -4.26
N ILE A 112 -19.42 -9.49 -3.05
CA ILE A 112 -20.01 -10.02 -1.81
C ILE A 112 -20.52 -8.86 -0.93
N ALA A 113 -21.63 -9.05 -0.24
CA ALA A 113 -22.13 -8.05 0.68
C ALA A 113 -21.19 -7.88 1.88
N LEU A 114 -20.93 -6.66 2.30
CA LEU A 114 -20.04 -6.38 3.44
C LEU A 114 -20.47 -7.12 4.73
N LYS A 115 -21.77 -7.35 4.90
CA LYS A 115 -22.34 -8.09 6.05
C LYS A 115 -22.03 -9.59 6.05
N GLU A 116 -21.66 -10.16 4.90
CA GLU A 116 -21.31 -11.59 4.76
C GLU A 116 -19.82 -11.83 5.05
N LEU A 117 -19.03 -10.78 5.23
CA LEU A 117 -17.61 -10.88 5.56
C LEU A 117 -17.42 -11.46 6.96
N SER A 118 -16.45 -12.34 7.10
CA SER A 118 -16.16 -13.05 8.34
C SER A 118 -14.66 -13.31 8.50
N LEU A 119 -14.23 -13.75 9.69
CA LEU A 119 -12.84 -14.08 9.94
C LEU A 119 -12.26 -15.12 8.93
N PRO A 120 -12.97 -16.21 8.56
CA PRO A 120 -12.50 -17.10 7.50
C PRO A 120 -12.24 -16.40 6.16
N PHE A 121 -12.98 -15.36 5.80
CA PHE A 121 -12.77 -14.63 4.57
C PHE A 121 -11.36 -14.02 4.50
N ILE A 122 -10.94 -13.28 5.52
CA ILE A 122 -9.62 -12.63 5.53
C ILE A 122 -8.48 -13.66 5.63
N THR A 123 -8.68 -14.77 6.34
CA THR A 123 -7.71 -15.87 6.44
C THR A 123 -7.52 -16.58 5.09
N ASN A 124 -8.61 -16.85 4.38
CA ASN A 124 -8.56 -17.44 3.04
C ASN A 124 -7.96 -16.45 2.02
N TYR A 125 -8.23 -15.16 2.16
CA TYR A 125 -7.61 -14.13 1.32
C TYR A 125 -6.09 -14.06 1.55
N GLU A 126 -5.62 -14.13 2.81
CA GLU A 126 -4.18 -14.25 3.10
C GLU A 126 -3.57 -15.47 2.40
N THR A 127 -4.23 -16.63 2.52
CA THR A 127 -3.79 -17.88 1.90
C THR A 127 -3.70 -17.75 0.37
N PHE A 128 -4.72 -17.19 -0.27
CA PHE A 128 -4.72 -16.88 -1.70
C PHE A 128 -3.54 -15.97 -2.09
N LEU A 129 -3.28 -14.90 -1.34
CA LEU A 129 -2.15 -14.01 -1.61
C LEU A 129 -0.80 -14.73 -1.52
N ARG A 130 -0.66 -15.66 -0.58
CA ARG A 130 0.60 -16.36 -0.36
C ARG A 130 0.82 -17.53 -1.33
N ILE A 131 -0.22 -18.29 -1.63
CA ILE A 131 -0.15 -19.50 -2.46
C ILE A 131 -0.36 -19.16 -3.94
N ASP A 132 -1.52 -18.58 -4.29
CA ASP A 132 -1.87 -18.34 -5.69
C ASP A 132 -1.10 -17.16 -6.29
N LYS A 133 -0.86 -16.10 -5.49
CA LYS A 133 -0.07 -14.93 -5.92
C LYS A 133 1.42 -15.03 -5.56
N GLN A 134 1.84 -16.07 -4.85
CA GLN A 134 3.23 -16.33 -4.44
C GLN A 134 3.90 -15.14 -3.74
N LEU A 135 3.13 -14.37 -2.98
CA LEU A 135 3.65 -13.22 -2.27
C LEU A 135 4.35 -13.65 -0.96
N LYS A 136 5.48 -13.01 -0.68
CA LYS A 136 6.10 -13.10 0.65
C LYS A 136 5.17 -12.52 1.71
N ILE A 137 5.28 -12.98 2.96
CA ILE A 137 4.37 -12.64 4.06
C ILE A 137 4.18 -11.12 4.22
N ASN A 138 5.27 -10.35 4.27
CA ASN A 138 5.18 -8.90 4.42
C ASN A 138 4.49 -8.20 3.24
N SER A 139 4.65 -8.75 2.02
CA SER A 139 3.96 -8.24 0.83
C SER A 139 2.47 -8.58 0.84
N ALA A 140 2.10 -9.79 1.26
CA ALA A 140 0.71 -10.20 1.44
C ALA A 140 0.01 -9.33 2.49
N MET A 141 0.69 -9.07 3.61
CA MET A 141 0.15 -8.22 4.68
C MET A 141 -0.13 -6.77 4.26
N VAL A 142 0.54 -6.25 3.24
CA VAL A 142 0.19 -4.93 2.67
C VAL A 142 -1.23 -4.97 2.09
N PHE A 143 -1.58 -6.02 1.35
CA PHE A 143 -2.91 -6.15 0.74
C PHE A 143 -3.99 -6.53 1.75
N VAL A 144 -3.65 -7.33 2.76
CA VAL A 144 -4.54 -7.62 3.89
C VAL A 144 -4.88 -6.33 4.66
N ARG A 145 -3.90 -5.46 4.92
CA ARG A 145 -4.14 -4.15 5.54
C ARG A 145 -4.98 -3.23 4.66
N ASN A 146 -4.77 -3.27 3.34
CA ASN A 146 -5.60 -2.50 2.41
C ASN A 146 -7.08 -2.97 2.45
N LEU A 147 -7.32 -4.28 2.49
CA LEU A 147 -8.67 -4.82 2.67
C LEU A 147 -9.29 -4.33 3.97
N ARG A 148 -8.55 -4.41 5.09
CA ARG A 148 -9.07 -3.96 6.38
C ARG A 148 -9.32 -2.45 6.43
N ALA A 149 -8.51 -1.64 5.73
CA ALA A 149 -8.76 -0.22 5.61
C ALA A 149 -10.12 0.07 4.93
N MET A 150 -10.55 -0.77 3.97
CA MET A 150 -11.89 -0.67 3.38
C MET A 150 -12.99 -1.00 4.38
N ILE A 151 -12.74 -1.98 5.28
CA ILE A 151 -13.70 -2.33 6.33
C ILE A 151 -13.86 -1.18 7.34
N PHE A 152 -12.77 -0.54 7.75
CA PHE A 152 -12.86 0.64 8.62
C PHE A 152 -13.64 1.79 7.96
N ARG A 153 -13.38 2.07 6.68
CA ARG A 153 -14.20 3.04 5.93
C ARG A 153 -15.67 2.65 5.86
N ALA A 154 -15.97 1.36 5.72
CA ALA A 154 -17.35 0.87 5.73
C ALA A 154 -18.01 1.08 7.10
N ILE A 155 -17.25 0.98 8.20
CA ILE A 155 -17.74 1.27 9.55
C ILE A 155 -17.93 2.79 9.73
N ASP A 156 -16.97 3.60 9.32
CA ASP A 156 -17.03 5.08 9.40
C ASP A 156 -18.21 5.64 8.59
N ASN A 157 -18.60 4.97 7.49
CA ASN A 157 -19.75 5.32 6.67
C ASN A 157 -21.07 4.63 7.14
N GLU A 158 -21.06 3.96 8.29
CA GLU A 158 -22.22 3.25 8.85
C GLU A 158 -22.76 2.10 7.98
N TRP A 159 -21.93 1.59 7.03
CA TRP A 159 -22.29 0.42 6.20
C TRP A 159 -22.10 -0.89 6.94
N LEU A 160 -21.22 -0.90 7.95
CA LEU A 160 -20.98 -2.00 8.88
C LEU A 160 -21.05 -1.48 10.33
N VAL A 161 -21.64 -2.29 11.22
CA VAL A 161 -21.74 -1.97 12.65
C VAL A 161 -20.45 -2.35 13.41
N LYS A 162 -19.73 -3.38 12.95
CA LYS A 162 -18.54 -3.92 13.62
C LYS A 162 -17.55 -4.49 12.61
N ASP A 163 -16.27 -4.50 12.98
CA ASP A 163 -15.20 -5.09 12.19
C ASP A 163 -15.33 -6.64 12.20
N PRO A 164 -15.63 -7.28 11.03
CA PRO A 164 -15.71 -8.73 10.91
C PRO A 164 -14.35 -9.41 11.10
N PHE A 165 -13.26 -8.66 10.99
CA PHE A 165 -11.88 -9.12 11.07
C PHE A 165 -11.20 -8.77 12.40
N ARG A 166 -11.96 -8.40 13.43
CA ARG A 166 -11.44 -7.97 14.74
C ARG A 166 -10.45 -8.95 15.36
N ARG A 167 -10.67 -10.25 15.15
CA ARG A 167 -9.84 -11.33 15.71
C ARG A 167 -8.68 -11.74 14.79
N TYR A 168 -8.52 -11.08 13.63
CA TYR A 168 -7.42 -11.41 12.72
C TYR A 168 -6.11 -10.81 13.24
N GLU A 169 -5.09 -11.65 13.36
CA GLU A 169 -3.75 -11.26 13.78
C GLU A 169 -2.82 -11.11 12.59
N TYR A 170 -2.15 -9.96 12.52
CA TYR A 170 -1.19 -9.68 11.46
C TYR A 170 0.12 -10.42 11.71
N LYS A 171 0.62 -11.09 10.70
CA LYS A 171 1.92 -11.75 10.71
C LYS A 171 2.93 -10.85 10.02
N ASN A 172 4.06 -10.60 10.66
CA ASN A 172 5.18 -9.91 10.05
C ASN A 172 6.44 -10.74 10.27
N GLU A 173 7.20 -10.92 9.20
CA GLU A 173 8.56 -11.46 9.29
C GLU A 173 9.53 -10.30 9.50
N GLU A 174 10.40 -10.44 10.48
CA GLU A 174 11.52 -9.53 10.63
C GLU A 174 12.43 -9.66 9.41
N THR A 175 12.73 -8.54 8.80
CA THR A 175 13.67 -8.48 7.70
C THR A 175 14.98 -7.94 8.23
N THR A 176 16.02 -8.78 8.26
CA THR A 176 17.39 -8.33 8.48
C THR A 176 17.76 -7.38 7.34
N ARG A 177 18.17 -6.18 7.71
CA ARG A 177 18.59 -5.19 6.73
C ARG A 177 20.09 -5.27 6.57
N GLU A 178 20.53 -5.53 5.36
CA GLU A 178 21.94 -5.48 5.01
C GLU A 178 22.47 -4.06 5.20
N ILE A 179 23.66 -3.95 5.78
CA ILE A 179 24.44 -2.72 5.90
C ILE A 179 25.86 -2.99 5.39
N LEU A 180 26.51 -1.97 4.87
CA LEU A 180 27.92 -2.03 4.52
C LEU A 180 28.78 -1.77 5.77
N THR A 181 29.82 -2.54 5.94
CA THR A 181 30.83 -2.27 6.96
C THR A 181 31.73 -1.10 6.54
N LYS A 182 32.54 -0.59 7.45
CA LYS A 182 33.52 0.49 7.13
C LYS A 182 34.50 0.02 6.06
N GLU A 183 34.93 -1.23 6.13
CA GLU A 183 35.87 -1.86 5.19
C GLU A 183 35.24 -1.97 3.79
N GLU A 184 33.96 -2.36 3.71
CA GLU A 184 33.23 -2.43 2.44
C GLU A 184 33.01 -1.05 1.81
N ILE A 185 32.76 -0.02 2.62
CA ILE A 185 32.68 1.36 2.14
C ILE A 185 34.06 1.83 1.62
N HIS A 186 35.12 1.55 2.35
CA HIS A 186 36.49 1.88 1.94
C HIS A 186 36.89 1.16 0.65
N LEU A 187 36.54 -0.11 0.53
CA LEU A 187 36.75 -0.89 -0.70
C LEU A 187 36.04 -0.28 -1.92
N LEU A 188 34.81 0.23 -1.73
CA LEU A 188 34.10 0.97 -2.77
C LEU A 188 34.80 2.27 -3.16
N MET A 189 35.41 2.97 -2.20
CA MET A 189 36.16 4.21 -2.44
C MET A 189 37.42 3.96 -3.27
N GLU A 190 38.16 2.93 -2.95
CA GLU A 190 39.47 2.65 -3.54
C GLU A 190 39.42 1.85 -4.84
N THR A 191 38.33 1.11 -5.08
CA THR A 191 38.27 0.27 -6.30
C THR A 191 38.34 1.13 -7.57
N PRO A 192 39.34 0.90 -8.45
CA PRO A 192 39.52 1.67 -9.66
C PRO A 192 38.38 1.42 -10.65
N ILE A 193 37.72 2.48 -11.10
CA ILE A 193 36.59 2.44 -12.03
C ILE A 193 36.96 3.18 -13.31
N THR A 194 37.07 2.47 -14.42
CA THR A 194 37.39 3.03 -15.73
C THR A 194 36.19 3.61 -16.48
N ARG A 195 34.99 3.06 -16.25
CA ARG A 195 33.76 3.50 -16.93
C ARG A 195 33.16 4.72 -16.24
N LYS A 196 33.15 5.87 -16.92
CA LYS A 196 32.62 7.16 -16.37
C LYS A 196 31.26 7.03 -15.71
N HIS A 197 30.28 6.37 -16.37
CA HIS A 197 28.93 6.18 -15.80
C HIS A 197 28.96 5.36 -14.50
N MET A 198 29.77 4.32 -14.40
CA MET A 198 29.84 3.49 -13.19
C MET A 198 30.59 4.25 -12.08
N GLY A 199 31.58 5.06 -12.44
CA GLY A 199 32.28 5.94 -11.49
C GLY A 199 31.32 6.98 -10.89
N LEU A 200 30.50 7.64 -11.73
CA LEU A 200 29.44 8.54 -11.25
C LEU A 200 28.49 7.84 -10.28
N VAL A 201 27.96 6.66 -10.64
CA VAL A 201 27.01 5.95 -9.77
C VAL A 201 27.65 5.49 -8.46
N ARG A 202 28.95 5.11 -8.47
CA ARG A 202 29.72 4.83 -7.25
C ARG A 202 29.79 6.06 -6.34
N ASP A 203 30.19 7.19 -6.90
CA ASP A 203 30.38 8.43 -6.13
C ASP A 203 29.03 8.91 -5.54
N LEU A 204 27.94 8.83 -6.31
CA LEU A 204 26.60 9.13 -5.81
C LEU A 204 26.15 8.16 -4.71
N TYR A 205 26.51 6.87 -4.83
CA TYR A 205 26.20 5.86 -3.83
C TYR A 205 26.96 6.12 -2.52
N LEU A 206 28.26 6.42 -2.62
CA LEU A 206 29.09 6.80 -1.48
C LEU A 206 28.59 8.10 -0.85
N PHE A 207 28.19 9.08 -1.65
CA PHE A 207 27.56 10.31 -1.13
C PHE A 207 26.34 9.98 -0.25
N CYS A 208 25.47 9.04 -0.67
CA CYS A 208 24.37 8.57 0.15
C CYS A 208 24.80 7.77 1.38
N CYS A 209 25.94 7.06 1.32
CA CYS A 209 26.52 6.39 2.50
C CYS A 209 27.00 7.38 3.57
N PHE A 210 27.41 8.59 3.17
CA PHE A 210 27.91 9.61 4.08
C PHE A 210 26.91 10.71 4.44
N THR A 211 25.74 10.75 3.80
CA THR A 211 24.70 11.76 4.04
C THR A 211 23.35 11.15 4.45
N GLY A 212 23.16 9.86 4.24
CA GLY A 212 21.89 9.19 4.51
C GLY A 212 20.74 9.63 3.62
N LEU A 213 21.00 10.35 2.51
CA LEU A 213 19.96 10.76 1.57
C LEU A 213 19.29 9.56 0.89
N ALA A 214 17.98 9.65 0.69
CA ALA A 214 17.30 8.74 -0.19
C ALA A 214 17.57 9.11 -1.66
N PHE A 215 17.45 8.13 -2.58
CA PHE A 215 17.70 8.37 -4.01
C PHE A 215 16.94 9.57 -4.57
N ILE A 216 15.68 9.73 -4.17
CA ILE A 216 14.84 10.81 -4.70
C ILE A 216 15.28 12.18 -4.17
N ASP A 217 15.74 12.24 -2.91
CA ASP A 217 16.26 13.47 -2.31
C ASP A 217 17.62 13.82 -2.94
N LEU A 218 18.49 12.83 -3.20
CA LEU A 218 19.71 13.00 -3.97
C LEU A 218 19.43 13.48 -5.41
N TYR A 219 18.42 12.90 -6.08
CA TYR A 219 18.05 13.27 -7.45
C TYR A 219 17.60 14.73 -7.55
N ASN A 220 16.89 15.21 -6.53
CA ASN A 220 16.35 16.57 -6.47
C ASN A 220 17.27 17.57 -5.76
N LEU A 221 18.42 17.13 -5.25
CA LEU A 221 19.34 17.99 -4.51
C LEU A 221 19.87 19.11 -5.40
N LYS A 222 19.64 20.35 -4.98
CA LYS A 222 20.09 21.56 -5.67
C LYS A 222 21.15 22.30 -4.87
N GLU A 223 21.89 23.16 -5.54
CA GLU A 223 22.91 24.02 -4.88
C GLU A 223 22.28 24.95 -3.84
N GLU A 224 21.04 25.41 -4.03
CA GLU A 224 20.31 26.23 -3.04
C GLU A 224 20.02 25.48 -1.72
N ASN A 225 20.11 24.15 -1.71
CA ASN A 225 19.96 23.35 -0.51
C ASN A 225 21.25 23.26 0.33
N ILE A 226 22.35 23.75 -0.18
CA ILE A 226 23.63 23.78 0.57
C ILE A 226 23.71 25.12 1.29
N LYS A 227 23.76 25.06 2.61
CA LYS A 227 23.80 26.24 3.49
C LYS A 227 25.06 26.22 4.35
N THR A 228 25.62 27.38 4.58
CA THR A 228 26.68 27.55 5.60
C THR A 228 26.03 27.98 6.90
N PHE A 229 26.29 27.27 7.99
CA PHE A 229 25.77 27.56 9.33
C PHE A 229 26.83 28.31 10.17
N PHE A 230 26.44 28.61 11.43
CA PHE A 230 27.24 29.34 12.39
C PHE A 230 28.58 28.65 12.76
N ASP A 231 28.72 27.35 12.44
CA ASP A 231 29.94 26.57 12.65
C ASP A 231 30.88 26.60 11.43
N ASP A 232 30.68 27.55 10.49
CA ASP A 232 31.33 27.63 9.18
C ASP A 232 31.30 26.34 8.37
N GLY A 233 30.46 25.39 8.82
CA GLY A 233 30.21 24.12 8.16
C GLY A 233 29.16 24.24 7.07
N GLU A 234 29.34 23.48 5.99
CA GLU A 234 28.31 23.33 4.96
C GLU A 234 27.34 22.21 5.35
N TRP A 235 26.07 22.51 5.19
CA TRP A 235 24.98 21.60 5.54
C TRP A 235 24.02 21.45 4.36
N ILE A 236 23.48 20.24 4.19
CA ILE A 236 22.34 19.99 3.29
C ILE A 236 21.07 20.25 4.09
N VAL A 237 20.27 21.22 3.66
CA VAL A 237 18.96 21.56 4.26
C VAL A 237 17.87 21.22 3.27
N ILE A 238 17.09 20.18 3.55
CA ILE A 238 16.04 19.69 2.65
C ILE A 238 14.79 19.29 3.42
N HIS A 239 13.63 19.35 2.75
CA HIS A 239 12.44 18.64 3.16
C HIS A 239 12.36 17.31 2.43
N ARG A 240 12.38 16.20 3.16
CA ARG A 240 12.34 14.84 2.58
C ARG A 240 11.07 14.65 1.75
N GLN A 241 11.22 14.30 0.50
CA GLN A 241 10.08 14.15 -0.41
C GLN A 241 9.04 13.13 0.05
N LYS A 242 9.44 12.08 0.76
CA LYS A 242 8.52 11.02 1.21
C LYS A 242 7.68 11.42 2.42
N THR A 243 8.24 12.20 3.35
CA THR A 243 7.61 12.48 4.65
C THR A 243 7.33 13.97 4.88
N GLY A 244 7.90 14.86 4.06
CA GLY A 244 7.85 16.31 4.29
C GLY A 244 8.70 16.77 5.49
N THR A 245 9.36 15.87 6.19
CA THR A 245 10.19 16.19 7.35
C THR A 245 11.45 16.92 6.91
N GLU A 246 11.78 17.99 7.61
CA GLU A 246 13.06 18.69 7.45
C GLU A 246 14.22 17.79 7.89
N ALA A 247 15.34 17.92 7.18
CA ALA A 247 16.55 17.18 7.49
C ALA A 247 17.77 18.06 7.20
N ASP A 248 18.53 18.34 8.25
CA ASP A 248 19.78 19.09 8.21
C ASP A 248 20.93 18.08 8.36
N ILE A 249 21.76 18.00 7.32
CA ILE A 249 22.81 16.99 7.24
C ILE A 249 24.15 17.72 7.06
N LYS A 250 25.03 17.62 8.06
CA LYS A 250 26.36 18.17 7.97
C LYS A 250 27.17 17.47 6.88
N LEU A 251 27.78 18.27 5.99
CA LEU A 251 28.64 17.73 4.95
C LEU A 251 30.04 17.48 5.53
N LEU A 252 30.44 16.22 5.50
CA LEU A 252 31.80 15.79 5.81
C LEU A 252 32.72 16.06 4.61
N ASP A 253 34.01 15.96 4.79
CA ASP A 253 35.01 16.32 3.76
C ASP A 253 34.89 15.46 2.50
N TYR A 254 34.63 14.16 2.66
CA TYR A 254 34.50 13.25 1.50
C TYR A 254 33.28 13.55 0.62
N PRO A 255 32.04 13.72 1.14
CA PRO A 255 30.93 14.26 0.37
C PRO A 255 31.21 15.60 -0.32
N LYS A 256 31.95 16.52 0.32
CA LYS A 256 32.32 17.79 -0.31
C LYS A 256 33.22 17.58 -1.53
N GLN A 257 34.20 16.69 -1.43
CA GLN A 257 35.06 16.32 -2.57
C GLN A 257 34.24 15.73 -3.74
N ILE A 258 33.23 14.90 -3.44
CA ILE A 258 32.34 14.38 -4.47
C ILE A 258 31.54 15.52 -5.12
N MET A 259 30.98 16.43 -4.33
CA MET A 259 30.24 17.59 -4.87
C MET A 259 31.10 18.43 -5.78
N GLU A 260 32.30 18.77 -5.34
CA GLU A 260 33.26 19.57 -6.13
C GLU A 260 33.60 18.93 -7.47
N LYS A 261 33.79 17.61 -7.50
CA LYS A 261 34.05 16.83 -8.71
C LYS A 261 32.97 16.98 -9.79
N TYR A 262 31.72 17.18 -9.38
CA TYR A 262 30.57 17.28 -10.28
C TYR A 262 29.99 18.68 -10.40
N ARG A 263 30.62 19.69 -9.77
CA ARG A 263 30.20 21.09 -9.79
C ARG A 263 30.07 21.62 -11.22
N GLY A 264 28.97 22.29 -11.53
CA GLY A 264 28.75 22.95 -12.80
C GLY A 264 28.36 21.99 -13.96
N LEU A 265 28.25 20.69 -13.72
CA LEU A 265 27.82 19.76 -14.78
C LEU A 265 26.31 19.78 -15.04
N CYS A 266 25.50 20.30 -14.12
CA CYS A 266 24.06 20.43 -14.25
C CYS A 266 23.67 21.88 -14.55
N LYS A 267 22.87 22.10 -15.62
CA LYS A 267 22.38 23.44 -15.99
C LYS A 267 21.10 23.84 -15.25
N ASP A 268 20.45 22.91 -14.57
CA ASP A 268 19.16 23.08 -13.88
C ASP A 268 19.29 23.33 -12.37
N GLY A 269 20.49 23.69 -11.92
CA GLY A 269 20.80 23.98 -10.51
C GLY A 269 20.92 22.75 -9.62
N ARG A 270 20.81 21.53 -10.15
CA ARG A 270 21.08 20.30 -9.39
C ARG A 270 22.57 20.13 -9.12
N VAL A 271 22.87 19.59 -7.95
CA VAL A 271 24.27 19.30 -7.55
C VAL A 271 24.89 18.19 -8.41
N PHE A 272 24.07 17.17 -8.79
CA PHE A 272 24.57 15.98 -9.48
C PHE A 272 23.80 15.65 -10.75
N PRO A 273 24.47 15.18 -11.82
CA PRO A 273 23.82 14.62 -13.01
C PRO A 273 23.37 13.17 -12.76
N VAL A 274 22.35 13.00 -11.90
CA VAL A 274 21.89 11.68 -11.45
C VAL A 274 21.23 10.90 -12.57
N PRO A 275 21.74 9.70 -12.94
CA PRO A 275 21.13 8.86 -13.98
C PRO A 275 19.79 8.27 -13.56
N PRO A 276 18.97 7.76 -14.51
CA PRO A 276 17.71 7.09 -14.21
C PRO A 276 17.90 5.94 -13.21
N TYR A 277 16.97 5.81 -12.27
CA TYR A 277 17.00 4.85 -11.15
C TYR A 277 17.39 3.42 -11.56
N ARG A 278 16.74 2.89 -12.64
CA ARG A 278 17.02 1.54 -13.13
C ARG A 278 18.46 1.39 -13.66
N SER A 279 19.02 2.44 -14.24
CA SER A 279 20.41 2.46 -14.72
C SER A 279 21.38 2.40 -13.55
N CYS A 280 21.11 3.19 -12.51
CA CYS A 280 21.87 3.18 -11.27
C CYS A 280 21.88 1.78 -10.63
N LEU A 281 20.72 1.13 -10.49
CA LEU A 281 20.64 -0.21 -9.89
C LEU A 281 21.46 -1.26 -10.68
N ARG A 282 21.46 -1.20 -12.02
CA ARG A 282 22.30 -2.08 -12.84
C ARG A 282 23.78 -1.83 -12.61
N SER A 283 24.18 -0.57 -12.49
CA SER A 283 25.57 -0.19 -12.21
C SER A 283 26.00 -0.60 -10.80
N LEU A 284 25.15 -0.40 -9.78
CA LEU A 284 25.41 -0.88 -8.42
C LEU A 284 25.59 -2.39 -8.33
N LYS A 285 24.76 -3.17 -9.03
CA LYS A 285 24.93 -4.62 -9.10
C LYS A 285 26.29 -5.04 -9.70
N ARG A 286 26.74 -4.35 -10.75
CA ARG A 286 28.07 -4.60 -11.36
C ARG A 286 29.20 -4.13 -10.46
N LEU A 287 29.02 -3.01 -9.77
CA LEU A 287 29.97 -2.45 -8.82
C LEU A 287 30.20 -3.42 -7.65
N GLY A 288 29.14 -3.93 -7.03
CA GLY A 288 29.24 -4.93 -5.96
C GLY A 288 30.04 -6.16 -6.39
N LYS A 289 29.76 -6.70 -7.58
CA LYS A 289 30.55 -7.81 -8.13
C LYS A 289 32.02 -7.46 -8.34
N LYS A 290 32.31 -6.25 -8.83
CA LYS A 290 33.69 -5.80 -9.07
C LYS A 290 34.47 -5.64 -7.77
N CYS A 291 33.82 -5.16 -6.72
CA CYS A 291 34.43 -4.97 -5.40
C CYS A 291 34.39 -6.25 -4.53
N GLY A 292 33.87 -7.39 -5.02
CA GLY A 292 33.74 -8.60 -4.22
C GLY A 292 32.73 -8.51 -3.06
N ILE A 293 31.83 -7.51 -3.09
CA ILE A 293 30.80 -7.32 -2.06
C ILE A 293 29.62 -8.24 -2.39
N THR A 294 29.32 -9.18 -1.51
CA THR A 294 28.24 -10.16 -1.67
C THR A 294 26.86 -9.57 -1.38
N LYS A 295 26.80 -8.55 -0.52
CA LYS A 295 25.57 -7.84 -0.17
C LYS A 295 24.99 -7.08 -1.36
N PRO A 296 23.65 -7.02 -1.51
CA PRO A 296 23.03 -6.27 -2.60
C PRO A 296 23.19 -4.76 -2.39
N LEU A 297 23.96 -4.10 -3.24
CA LEU A 297 24.06 -2.63 -3.19
C LEU A 297 22.75 -2.01 -3.66
N SER A 298 22.09 -1.30 -2.76
CA SER A 298 20.87 -0.51 -3.05
C SER A 298 20.93 0.83 -2.30
N TRP A 299 20.21 1.82 -2.79
CA TRP A 299 20.13 3.14 -2.14
C TRP A 299 19.64 3.08 -0.69
N HIS A 300 18.85 2.06 -0.38
CA HIS A 300 18.36 1.83 0.97
C HIS A 300 19.46 1.28 1.89
N VAL A 301 20.30 0.39 1.35
CA VAL A 301 21.50 -0.09 2.05
C VAL A 301 22.46 1.05 2.32
N ALA A 302 22.71 1.95 1.34
CA ALA A 302 23.53 3.14 1.57
C ALA A 302 23.05 3.97 2.75
N ARG A 303 21.74 4.27 2.78
CA ARG A 303 21.13 5.03 3.89
C ARG A 303 21.22 4.31 5.24
N HIS A 304 21.04 2.97 5.28
CA HIS A 304 21.22 2.20 6.52
C HIS A 304 22.68 2.18 6.96
N SER A 305 23.62 2.07 6.02
CA SER A 305 25.05 2.14 6.31
C SER A 305 25.46 3.49 6.87
N PHE A 306 24.85 4.60 6.42
CA PHE A 306 25.04 5.91 7.03
C PHE A 306 24.68 5.88 8.53
N ALA A 307 23.46 5.46 8.85
CA ALA A 307 22.99 5.43 10.23
C ALA A 307 23.87 4.54 11.13
N THR A 308 24.29 3.37 10.64
CA THR A 308 25.01 2.37 11.44
C THR A 308 26.52 2.57 11.37
N SER A 309 27.11 2.51 10.16
CA SER A 309 28.57 2.46 9.97
C SER A 309 29.23 3.83 10.02
N VAL A 310 28.50 4.91 9.71
CA VAL A 310 29.02 6.27 9.73
C VAL A 310 28.64 7.01 11.02
N CYS A 311 27.36 6.95 11.43
CA CYS A 311 26.91 7.67 12.64
C CYS A 311 27.17 6.86 13.92
N LEU A 312 26.44 5.76 14.13
CA LEU A 312 26.49 5.01 15.40
C LEU A 312 27.89 4.49 15.73
N SER A 313 28.62 3.94 14.76
CA SER A 313 29.98 3.44 15.00
C SER A 313 31.02 4.54 15.24
N ASN A 314 30.65 5.81 15.12
CA ASN A 314 31.46 6.97 15.48
C ASN A 314 30.85 7.79 16.66
N GLY A 315 29.96 7.17 17.44
CA GLY A 315 29.44 7.73 18.67
C GLY A 315 28.30 8.75 18.51
N VAL A 316 27.70 8.88 17.33
CA VAL A 316 26.50 9.72 17.14
C VAL A 316 25.26 8.95 17.63
N PRO A 317 24.54 9.43 18.64
CA PRO A 317 23.36 8.73 19.16
C PRO A 317 22.20 8.69 18.15
N ILE A 318 21.27 7.74 18.37
CA ILE A 318 20.12 7.54 17.46
C ILE A 318 19.11 8.70 17.55
N GLU A 319 19.07 9.37 18.69
CA GLU A 319 18.14 10.46 18.98
C GLU A 319 18.59 11.83 18.41
N THR A 320 19.67 11.86 17.66
CA THR A 320 20.22 13.11 17.11
C THR A 320 19.63 13.46 15.75
#